data_fe37f0d854541b4b37500000dad5d520
#
_entry.id   fe37f0d854541b4b37500000dad5d520
#
_cell.length_a   1.000
_cell.length_b   1.000
_cell.length_c   1.000
_cell.angle_alpha   90.00
_cell.angle_beta   90.00
_cell.angle_gamma   90.00
#
_symmetry.space_group_name_H-M   'P 1'
#
loop_
_entity.id
_entity.type
_entity.pdbx_description
1 polymer ?
#
loop_
_entity_poly.entity_id
_entity_poly.type
_entity_poly.pdbx_seq_one_letter_code
_entity_poly.pdbx_strand_id
1 'polypeptide(L)'
;MLDVKCGSGAFMKNETDAKALAQIMVDIGKSAGRTCYGVITDMNEPLGCKVGNALEVIEAVQVLSIKDVKPYLTYDTSGDTDVQSRCDAYSAIENIAQQGYGADRTDKADCAGMENCAGYDRHGIHRLLTVSLTLAAYMYMAAGKSDDFEAAKAQCEKAIESGAALAKFKEFVEAQGGDGSYIDDVNKFRLAANCVPIVCEEDGYLAACNTSEVGMVNLILGGGRATKNSTINLGVGLDIRKHLGDAVRKGDVLAYMYIDDMGVFEEAKKRLLGAYTVEQRQIKPEKLVKDIVV
;
A
#
# COMPACT_ATOMS: atom_id res chain seq x y z
N MET A 1 -20.62 -3.32 -2.56
CA MET A 1 -19.63 -2.36 -3.05
C MET A 1 -18.57 -3.11 -3.86
N LEU A 2 -18.13 -2.55 -4.97
CA LEU A 2 -17.16 -3.10 -5.90
C LEU A 2 -16.00 -2.10 -6.06
N ASP A 3 -14.77 -2.56 -5.96
CA ASP A 3 -13.58 -1.79 -6.30
C ASP A 3 -13.10 -2.24 -7.69
N VAL A 4 -13.20 -1.36 -8.67
CA VAL A 4 -12.81 -1.63 -10.06
C VAL A 4 -11.49 -0.90 -10.33
N LYS A 5 -10.41 -1.66 -10.30
CA LYS A 5 -9.05 -1.15 -10.53
C LYS A 5 -8.84 -0.76 -12.00
N CYS A 6 -8.18 0.40 -12.21
CA CYS A 6 -7.87 0.96 -13.52
C CYS A 6 -6.41 1.41 -13.58
N GLY A 7 -5.64 0.96 -14.56
CA GLY A 7 -4.24 1.36 -14.74
C GLY A 7 -3.30 0.23 -15.12
N SER A 8 -1.99 0.48 -15.09
CA SER A 8 -0.94 -0.44 -15.54
C SER A 8 -0.94 -1.78 -14.78
N GLY A 9 -1.29 -1.77 -13.49
CA GLY A 9 -1.40 -2.96 -12.64
C GLY A 9 -2.76 -3.66 -12.67
N ALA A 10 -3.77 -3.05 -13.30
CA ALA A 10 -5.13 -3.55 -13.30
C ALA A 10 -5.45 -4.39 -14.55
N PHE A 11 -6.58 -5.12 -14.50
CA PHE A 11 -7.16 -5.77 -15.68
C PHE A 11 -7.68 -4.72 -16.67
N MET A 12 -8.41 -3.70 -16.18
CA MET A 12 -8.87 -2.56 -16.99
C MET A 12 -7.75 -1.53 -17.10
N LYS A 13 -7.34 -1.23 -18.35
CA LYS A 13 -6.20 -0.33 -18.62
C LYS A 13 -6.60 1.14 -18.78
N ASN A 14 -7.88 1.41 -19.00
CA ASN A 14 -8.42 2.76 -19.17
C ASN A 14 -9.75 2.94 -18.42
N GLU A 15 -10.10 4.19 -18.15
CA GLU A 15 -11.29 4.54 -17.35
C GLU A 15 -12.61 4.19 -18.05
N THR A 16 -12.65 4.25 -19.38
CA THR A 16 -13.86 3.95 -20.14
C THR A 16 -14.28 2.49 -19.95
N ASP A 17 -13.34 1.56 -20.10
CA ASP A 17 -13.59 0.13 -19.93
C ASP A 17 -13.88 -0.21 -18.46
N ALA A 18 -13.15 0.42 -17.53
CA ALA A 18 -13.38 0.26 -16.09
C ALA A 18 -14.81 0.71 -15.70
N LYS A 19 -15.25 1.85 -16.24
CA LYS A 19 -16.60 2.38 -16.01
C LYS A 19 -17.68 1.47 -16.59
N ALA A 20 -17.46 0.97 -17.81
CA ALA A 20 -18.39 0.03 -18.45
C ALA A 20 -18.55 -1.26 -17.63
N LEU A 21 -17.42 -1.82 -17.15
CA LEU A 21 -17.44 -2.99 -16.27
C LEU A 21 -18.16 -2.70 -14.96
N ALA A 22 -17.83 -1.58 -14.30
CA ALA A 22 -18.47 -1.17 -13.05
C ALA A 22 -19.98 -1.04 -13.21
N GLN A 23 -20.45 -0.42 -14.33
CA GLN A 23 -21.88 -0.26 -14.62
C GLN A 23 -22.60 -1.61 -14.76
N ILE A 24 -22.04 -2.53 -15.53
CA ILE A 24 -22.61 -3.88 -15.71
C ILE A 24 -22.74 -4.59 -14.35
N MET A 25 -21.70 -4.54 -13.53
CA MET A 25 -21.69 -5.20 -12.22
C MET A 25 -22.67 -4.57 -11.25
N VAL A 26 -22.82 -3.24 -11.25
CA VAL A 26 -23.80 -2.50 -10.45
C VAL A 26 -25.23 -2.87 -10.89
N ASP A 27 -25.50 -2.92 -12.21
CA ASP A 27 -26.81 -3.26 -12.75
C ASP A 27 -27.22 -4.71 -12.43
N ILE A 28 -26.27 -5.65 -12.48
CA ILE A 28 -26.49 -7.04 -12.02
C ILE A 28 -26.87 -7.05 -10.53
N GLY A 29 -26.13 -6.32 -9.69
CA GLY A 29 -26.43 -6.23 -8.27
C GLY A 29 -27.82 -5.64 -7.99
N LYS A 30 -28.18 -4.56 -8.67
CA LYS A 30 -29.51 -3.94 -8.58
C LYS A 30 -30.61 -4.90 -9.03
N SER A 31 -30.39 -5.62 -10.14
CA SER A 31 -31.35 -6.62 -10.64
C SER A 31 -31.56 -7.77 -9.64
N ALA A 32 -30.56 -8.06 -8.81
CA ALA A 32 -30.66 -9.02 -7.71
C ALA A 32 -31.22 -8.40 -6.40
N GLY A 33 -31.78 -7.17 -6.45
CA GLY A 33 -32.37 -6.50 -5.30
C GLY A 33 -31.34 -6.00 -4.26
N ARG A 34 -30.08 -5.74 -4.69
CA ARG A 34 -29.01 -5.28 -3.80
C ARG A 34 -28.67 -3.81 -4.07
N THR A 35 -28.39 -3.05 -3.01
CA THR A 35 -27.74 -1.73 -3.14
C THR A 35 -26.29 -1.95 -3.51
N CYS A 36 -25.86 -1.45 -4.68
CA CYS A 36 -24.53 -1.63 -5.21
C CYS A 36 -23.89 -0.30 -5.58
N TYR A 37 -22.62 -0.16 -5.27
CA TYR A 37 -21.76 0.93 -5.69
C TYR A 37 -20.53 0.35 -6.38
N GLY A 38 -20.12 0.94 -7.49
CA GLY A 38 -18.86 0.68 -8.18
C GLY A 38 -17.92 1.86 -8.01
N VAL A 39 -16.77 1.66 -7.39
CA VAL A 39 -15.73 2.68 -7.22
C VAL A 39 -14.58 2.34 -8.16
N ILE A 40 -14.23 3.27 -9.06
CA ILE A 40 -13.10 3.09 -9.97
C ILE A 40 -11.88 3.72 -9.33
N THR A 41 -10.84 2.91 -9.09
CA THR A 41 -9.64 3.33 -8.38
C THR A 41 -8.38 3.16 -9.23
N ASP A 42 -7.40 4.03 -9.00
CA ASP A 42 -6.13 4.01 -9.70
C ASP A 42 -5.25 2.80 -9.32
N MET A 43 -4.60 2.20 -10.33
CA MET A 43 -3.63 1.13 -10.19
C MET A 43 -2.42 1.35 -11.13
N ASN A 44 -2.02 2.61 -11.33
CA ASN A 44 -0.82 2.97 -12.10
C ASN A 44 0.46 2.86 -11.26
N GLU A 45 0.34 2.59 -9.98
CA GLU A 45 1.42 2.22 -9.06
C GLU A 45 0.83 1.37 -7.91
N PRO A 46 1.63 0.70 -7.07
CA PRO A 46 1.15 0.04 -5.86
C PRO A 46 0.36 1.01 -4.96
N LEU A 47 -0.73 0.53 -4.36
CA LEU A 47 -1.64 1.40 -3.60
C LEU A 47 -0.98 1.99 -2.35
N GLY A 48 -0.31 1.13 -1.57
CA GLY A 48 0.50 1.53 -0.42
C GLY A 48 1.99 1.42 -0.75
N CYS A 49 2.81 1.33 0.30
CA CYS A 49 4.25 1.16 0.18
C CYS A 49 4.66 -0.30 0.04
N LYS A 50 3.88 -1.22 0.55
CA LYS A 50 4.26 -2.63 0.66
C LYS A 50 3.69 -3.46 -0.49
N VAL A 51 4.53 -4.37 -1.00
CA VAL A 51 4.17 -5.37 -2.00
C VAL A 51 4.71 -6.72 -1.54
N GLY A 52 3.82 -7.63 -1.17
CA GLY A 52 4.18 -8.95 -0.65
C GLY A 52 3.30 -9.36 0.53
N ASN A 53 3.16 -10.68 0.77
CA ASN A 53 2.13 -11.21 1.65
C ASN A 53 2.21 -10.65 3.10
N ALA A 54 3.29 -10.95 3.83
CA ALA A 54 3.44 -10.48 5.22
C ALA A 54 3.59 -8.96 5.29
N LEU A 55 4.30 -8.36 4.33
CA LEU A 55 4.52 -6.92 4.27
C LEU A 55 3.20 -6.14 4.17
N GLU A 56 2.26 -6.56 3.33
CA GLU A 56 0.96 -5.91 3.18
C GLU A 56 0.08 -6.06 4.43
N VAL A 57 0.16 -7.20 5.13
CA VAL A 57 -0.54 -7.36 6.41
C VAL A 57 0.05 -6.45 7.48
N ILE A 58 1.38 -6.33 7.54
CA ILE A 58 2.07 -5.39 8.42
C ILE A 58 1.60 -3.96 8.13
N GLU A 59 1.56 -3.54 6.86
CA GLU A 59 1.08 -2.22 6.46
C GLU A 59 -0.39 -2.00 6.87
N ALA A 60 -1.26 -2.98 6.69
CA ALA A 60 -2.64 -2.91 7.13
C ALA A 60 -2.77 -2.70 8.64
N VAL A 61 -2.00 -3.44 9.45
CA VAL A 61 -1.95 -3.25 10.91
C VAL A 61 -1.46 -1.85 11.27
N GLN A 62 -0.42 -1.37 10.59
CA GLN A 62 0.13 -0.03 10.79
C GLN A 62 -0.92 1.05 10.54
N VAL A 63 -1.62 0.98 9.41
CA VAL A 63 -2.67 1.93 9.04
C VAL A 63 -3.85 1.88 10.03
N LEU A 64 -4.27 0.69 10.44
CA LEU A 64 -5.36 0.51 11.41
C LEU A 64 -4.97 0.92 12.85
N SER A 65 -3.68 1.12 13.12
CA SER A 65 -3.15 1.58 14.42
C SER A 65 -3.05 3.10 14.53
N ILE A 66 -3.34 3.85 13.46
CA ILE A 66 -3.27 5.32 13.44
C ILE A 66 -4.29 5.92 14.42
N LYS A 67 -3.85 6.89 15.23
CA LYS A 67 -4.69 7.56 16.23
C LYS A 67 -5.29 8.88 15.76
N ASP A 68 -4.72 9.48 14.73
CA ASP A 68 -5.23 10.67 14.03
C ASP A 68 -4.97 10.50 12.53
N VAL A 69 -6.04 10.32 11.77
CA VAL A 69 -5.94 10.09 10.31
C VAL A 69 -5.82 11.40 9.51
N LYS A 70 -6.18 12.53 10.09
CA LYS A 70 -6.24 13.83 9.38
C LYS A 70 -4.91 14.23 8.73
N PRO A 71 -3.74 14.12 9.41
CA PRO A 71 -2.46 14.48 8.79
C PRO A 71 -2.13 13.70 7.52
N TYR A 72 -2.69 12.50 7.38
CA TYR A 72 -2.50 11.67 6.19
C TYR A 72 -3.52 12.00 5.10
N LEU A 73 -4.77 12.32 5.44
CA LEU A 73 -5.82 12.64 4.48
C LEU A 73 -5.66 14.03 3.85
N THR A 74 -5.02 14.96 4.54
CA THR A 74 -4.73 16.31 4.06
C THR A 74 -3.37 16.42 3.37
N TYR A 75 -2.68 15.30 3.14
CA TYR A 75 -1.38 15.29 2.48
C TYR A 75 -1.50 15.82 1.05
N ASP A 76 -0.77 16.88 0.75
CA ASP A 76 -0.71 17.46 -0.59
C ASP A 76 0.36 16.75 -1.42
N THR A 77 -0.08 16.05 -2.46
CA THR A 77 0.79 15.37 -3.43
C THR A 77 1.34 16.33 -4.49
N SER A 78 1.01 17.63 -4.45
CA SER A 78 1.41 18.61 -5.46
C SER A 78 2.90 19.01 -5.40
N GLY A 79 3.68 18.42 -4.48
CA GLY A 79 5.14 18.52 -4.50
C GLY A 79 5.71 19.72 -3.75
N ASP A 80 4.96 20.35 -2.85
CA ASP A 80 5.51 21.38 -1.98
C ASP A 80 6.36 20.73 -0.88
N THR A 81 7.69 20.93 -1.01
CA THR A 81 8.72 20.24 -0.25
C THR A 81 8.99 20.94 1.07
N ASP A 82 8.03 21.05 1.96
CA ASP A 82 8.34 21.40 3.35
C ASP A 82 8.81 20.15 4.11
N VAL A 83 10.13 19.93 4.04
CA VAL A 83 10.83 18.85 4.74
C VAL A 83 10.62 18.91 6.26
N GLN A 84 10.33 20.10 6.82
CA GLN A 84 10.17 20.30 8.25
C GLN A 84 8.85 19.76 8.78
N SER A 85 7.75 19.90 8.03
CA SER A 85 6.46 19.28 8.40
C SER A 85 6.48 17.76 8.30
N ARG A 86 7.44 17.20 7.56
CA ARG A 86 7.69 15.75 7.47
C ARG A 86 8.30 15.20 8.76
N CYS A 87 9.16 15.94 9.43
CA CYS A 87 9.87 15.50 10.66
C CYS A 87 8.97 15.47 11.89
N ASP A 88 8.03 16.41 12.04
CA ASP A 88 7.24 16.55 13.28
C ASP A 88 6.17 15.45 13.45
N ALA A 89 5.69 14.85 12.34
CA ALA A 89 4.79 13.70 12.40
C ALA A 89 5.56 12.35 12.56
N TYR A 90 6.86 12.32 12.24
CA TYR A 90 7.72 11.15 12.46
C TYR A 90 7.87 10.83 13.95
N SER A 91 8.00 11.84 14.81
CA SER A 91 8.23 11.65 16.24
C SER A 91 7.07 10.99 17.00
N ALA A 92 5.82 11.14 16.52
CA ALA A 92 4.66 10.48 17.13
C ALA A 92 4.56 9.00 16.76
N ILE A 93 5.05 8.62 15.58
CA ILE A 93 4.99 7.24 15.05
C ILE A 93 6.26 6.46 15.41
N GLU A 94 7.42 7.12 15.51
CA GLU A 94 8.67 6.53 16.04
C GLU A 94 8.49 5.94 17.43
N ASN A 95 7.66 6.57 18.28
CA ASN A 95 7.34 6.03 19.60
C ASN A 95 6.55 4.72 19.56
N ILE A 96 5.78 4.46 18.51
CA ILE A 96 5.07 3.18 18.31
C ILE A 96 6.01 2.13 17.71
N ALA A 97 6.86 2.53 16.76
CA ALA A 97 7.86 1.64 16.16
C ALA A 97 8.97 1.25 17.15
N GLN A 98 9.44 2.19 17.99
CA GLN A 98 10.45 1.92 19.02
C GLN A 98 9.94 1.04 20.17
N GLN A 99 8.64 1.02 20.45
CA GLN A 99 8.06 0.10 21.43
C GLN A 99 7.89 -1.33 20.91
N GLY A 100 7.95 -1.56 19.57
CA GLY A 100 7.76 -2.85 18.94
C GLY A 100 9.00 -3.54 18.38
N TYR A 101 10.06 -2.81 18.06
CA TYR A 101 11.31 -3.39 17.53
C TYR A 101 12.31 -3.66 18.65
N GLY A 102 12.07 -4.75 19.40
CA GLY A 102 12.96 -5.24 20.44
C GLY A 102 14.37 -5.55 19.91
N ALA A 103 15.34 -4.87 20.48
CA ALA A 103 16.77 -5.03 20.22
C ALA A 103 17.28 -6.36 20.74
N ASP A 104 17.09 -7.45 20.02
CA ASP A 104 17.86 -8.69 20.21
C ASP A 104 18.10 -9.43 18.90
N ARG A 105 18.87 -8.80 17.99
CA ARG A 105 19.57 -9.49 16.90
C ARG A 105 21.05 -9.17 17.03
N THR A 106 21.81 -10.16 17.50
CA THR A 106 23.26 -10.06 17.80
C THR A 106 24.17 -10.08 16.58
N ASP A 107 23.65 -9.88 15.35
CA ASP A 107 24.46 -9.78 14.14
C ASP A 107 24.37 -8.37 13.55
N LYS A 108 25.16 -7.44 14.15
CA LYS A 108 25.25 -6.01 13.78
C LYS A 108 26.12 -5.72 12.56
N ALA A 109 26.41 -6.67 11.69
CA ALA A 109 27.45 -6.47 10.69
C ALA A 109 27.02 -5.75 9.40
N ASP A 110 25.75 -5.79 8.96
CA ASP A 110 25.39 -5.26 7.63
C ASP A 110 24.11 -4.41 7.55
N CYS A 111 23.53 -3.99 8.67
CA CYS A 111 22.28 -3.21 8.69
C CYS A 111 22.49 -1.73 9.10
N ALA A 112 23.61 -1.10 8.76
CA ALA A 112 23.86 0.32 9.03
C ALA A 112 22.87 1.30 8.35
N GLY A 113 21.86 0.78 7.60
CA GLY A 113 20.76 1.54 7.00
C GLY A 113 19.38 1.23 7.60
N MET A 114 19.27 0.29 8.54
CA MET A 114 17.94 -0.13 9.06
C MET A 114 17.28 0.90 9.99
N GLU A 115 18.04 1.84 10.56
CA GLU A 115 17.48 2.94 11.36
C GLU A 115 16.54 3.84 10.53
N ASN A 116 16.69 3.85 9.18
CA ASN A 116 15.83 4.56 8.26
C ASN A 116 14.69 3.71 7.66
N CYS A 117 14.65 2.39 7.89
CA CYS A 117 13.59 1.51 7.38
C CYS A 117 12.27 1.66 8.15
N ALA A 118 12.26 2.31 9.31
CA ALA A 118 11.08 2.48 10.16
C ALA A 118 10.22 3.72 9.79
N GLY A 119 10.67 4.57 8.88
CA GLY A 119 9.91 5.74 8.45
C GLY A 119 8.71 5.35 7.59
N TYR A 120 7.50 5.66 8.05
CA TYR A 120 6.30 5.54 7.23
C TYR A 120 6.36 6.55 6.08
N ASP A 121 6.22 6.09 4.85
CA ASP A 121 6.00 6.99 3.75
C ASP A 121 4.56 7.55 3.81
N ARG A 122 4.44 8.83 4.11
CA ARG A 122 3.15 9.52 4.21
C ARG A 122 2.37 9.45 2.90
N HIS A 123 3.06 9.44 1.76
CA HIS A 123 2.44 9.37 0.45
C HIS A 123 1.71 8.03 0.26
N GLY A 124 2.38 6.90 0.51
CA GLY A 124 1.75 5.59 0.42
C GLY A 124 0.62 5.40 1.42
N ILE A 125 0.78 5.87 2.66
CA ILE A 125 -0.29 5.82 3.68
C ILE A 125 -1.49 6.68 3.26
N HIS A 126 -1.25 7.89 2.74
CA HIS A 126 -2.32 8.76 2.21
C HIS A 126 -3.14 8.03 1.14
N ARG A 127 -2.47 7.40 0.18
CA ARG A 127 -3.09 6.65 -0.91
C ARG A 127 -3.94 5.50 -0.38
N LEU A 128 -3.36 4.67 0.49
CA LEU A 128 -4.02 3.51 1.08
C LEU A 128 -5.23 3.91 1.92
N LEU A 129 -5.10 4.91 2.79
CA LEU A 129 -6.22 5.44 3.60
C LEU A 129 -7.33 6.03 2.73
N THR A 130 -6.98 6.86 1.73
CA THR A 130 -7.96 7.53 0.87
C THR A 130 -8.85 6.50 0.16
N VAL A 131 -8.25 5.49 -0.46
CA VAL A 131 -9.02 4.46 -1.15
C VAL A 131 -9.80 3.60 -0.15
N SER A 132 -9.15 3.12 0.93
CA SER A 132 -9.80 2.24 1.91
C SER A 132 -10.97 2.91 2.61
N LEU A 133 -10.86 4.18 3.03
CA LEU A 133 -11.95 4.93 3.65
C LEU A 133 -13.07 5.23 2.67
N THR A 134 -12.75 5.51 1.40
CA THR A 134 -13.78 5.69 0.36
C THR A 134 -14.59 4.40 0.16
N LEU A 135 -13.91 3.26 0.02
CA LEU A 135 -14.55 1.97 -0.13
C LEU A 135 -15.40 1.60 1.10
N ALA A 136 -14.86 1.82 2.31
CA ALA A 136 -15.54 1.56 3.57
C ALA A 136 -16.78 2.44 3.75
N ALA A 137 -16.71 3.74 3.38
CA ALA A 137 -17.85 4.64 3.42
C ALA A 137 -18.99 4.16 2.50
N TYR A 138 -18.69 3.75 1.27
CA TYR A 138 -19.71 3.18 0.37
C TYR A 138 -20.24 1.82 0.85
N MET A 139 -19.44 0.99 1.52
CA MET A 139 -19.96 -0.20 2.19
C MET A 139 -20.92 0.15 3.33
N TYR A 140 -20.58 1.16 4.12
CA TYR A 140 -21.42 1.65 5.23
C TYR A 140 -22.77 2.17 4.72
N MET A 141 -22.75 2.94 3.62
CA MET A 141 -23.96 3.42 2.93
C MET A 141 -24.76 2.27 2.34
N ALA A 142 -24.12 1.30 1.64
CA ALA A 142 -24.79 0.13 1.07
C ALA A 142 -25.50 -0.72 2.14
N ALA A 143 -24.99 -0.70 3.38
CA ALA A 143 -25.60 -1.35 4.52
C ALA A 143 -26.76 -0.55 5.15
N GLY A 144 -27.15 0.61 4.56
CA GLY A 144 -28.22 1.47 5.06
C GLY A 144 -27.89 2.16 6.38
N LYS A 145 -26.61 2.37 6.69
CA LYS A 145 -26.16 2.98 7.94
C LYS A 145 -25.99 4.51 7.84
N SER A 146 -25.93 5.04 6.63
CA SER A 146 -25.88 6.46 6.31
C SER A 146 -26.33 6.68 4.87
N ASP A 147 -26.97 7.81 4.61
CA ASP A 147 -27.29 8.28 3.25
C ASP A 147 -26.30 9.37 2.78
N ASP A 148 -25.41 9.82 3.67
CA ASP A 148 -24.40 10.83 3.40
C ASP A 148 -23.00 10.24 3.43
N PHE A 149 -22.21 10.51 2.37
CA PHE A 149 -20.87 9.96 2.18
C PHE A 149 -19.88 10.49 3.23
N GLU A 150 -19.91 11.80 3.50
CA GLU A 150 -18.96 12.40 4.44
C GLU A 150 -19.24 11.94 5.88
N ALA A 151 -20.52 11.80 6.25
CA ALA A 151 -20.89 11.22 7.53
C ALA A 151 -20.47 9.74 7.64
N ALA A 152 -20.63 8.95 6.57
CA ALA A 152 -20.20 7.56 6.53
C ALA A 152 -18.67 7.45 6.66
N LYS A 153 -17.92 8.28 5.91
CA LYS A 153 -16.46 8.33 5.96
C LYS A 153 -15.95 8.71 7.34
N ALA A 154 -16.55 9.73 7.97
CA ALA A 154 -16.19 10.14 9.34
C ALA A 154 -16.41 9.03 10.39
N GLN A 155 -17.42 8.16 10.20
CA GLN A 155 -17.58 6.98 11.07
C GLN A 155 -16.48 5.95 10.87
N CYS A 156 -16.01 5.75 9.61
CA CYS A 156 -14.89 4.86 9.31
C CYS A 156 -13.56 5.41 9.86
N GLU A 157 -13.31 6.71 9.74
CA GLU A 157 -12.15 7.39 10.35
C GLU A 157 -12.13 7.18 11.86
N LYS A 158 -13.25 7.46 12.53
CA LYS A 158 -13.40 7.25 13.97
C LYS A 158 -13.19 5.79 14.38
N ALA A 159 -13.57 4.81 13.55
CA ALA A 159 -13.33 3.39 13.83
C ALA A 159 -11.83 3.07 13.83
N ILE A 160 -11.03 3.70 12.96
CA ILE A 160 -9.57 3.58 12.96
C ILE A 160 -9.00 4.23 14.22
N GLU A 161 -9.29 5.50 14.45
CA GLU A 161 -8.73 6.33 15.55
C GLU A 161 -9.01 5.74 16.93
N SER A 162 -10.20 5.14 17.11
CA SER A 162 -10.57 4.47 18.36
C SER A 162 -9.92 3.10 18.56
N GLY A 163 -9.29 2.52 17.52
CA GLY A 163 -8.76 1.17 17.52
C GLY A 163 -9.80 0.07 17.26
N ALA A 164 -11.08 0.43 17.07
CA ALA A 164 -12.15 -0.54 16.82
C ALA A 164 -11.95 -1.30 15.51
N ALA A 165 -11.40 -0.63 14.47
CA ALA A 165 -11.10 -1.26 13.20
C ALA A 165 -9.97 -2.29 13.33
N LEU A 166 -8.91 -1.99 14.08
CA LEU A 166 -7.82 -2.94 14.36
C LEU A 166 -8.31 -4.15 15.17
N ALA A 167 -9.13 -3.91 16.20
CA ALA A 167 -9.73 -4.99 16.98
C ALA A 167 -10.62 -5.90 16.11
N LYS A 168 -11.39 -5.31 15.18
CA LYS A 168 -12.22 -6.08 14.24
C LYS A 168 -11.36 -6.84 13.22
N PHE A 169 -10.23 -6.30 12.80
CA PHE A 169 -9.29 -7.00 11.93
C PHE A 169 -8.70 -8.23 12.63
N LYS A 170 -8.32 -8.12 13.90
CA LYS A 170 -7.88 -9.26 14.71
C LYS A 170 -8.97 -10.34 14.82
N GLU A 171 -10.20 -9.96 15.18
CA GLU A 171 -11.35 -10.87 15.23
C GLU A 171 -11.57 -11.57 13.88
N PHE A 172 -11.44 -10.84 12.77
CA PHE A 172 -11.56 -11.39 11.42
C PHE A 172 -10.48 -12.46 11.14
N VAL A 173 -9.23 -12.19 11.50
CA VAL A 173 -8.11 -13.13 11.35
C VAL A 173 -8.37 -14.41 12.16
N GLU A 174 -8.79 -14.28 13.43
CA GLU A 174 -9.11 -15.41 14.31
C GLU A 174 -10.31 -16.21 13.79
N ALA A 175 -11.35 -15.54 13.28
CA ALA A 175 -12.52 -16.20 12.70
C ALA A 175 -12.19 -17.00 11.43
N GLN A 176 -11.12 -16.64 10.70
CA GLN A 176 -10.60 -17.41 9.57
C GLN A 176 -9.62 -18.53 9.99
N GLY A 177 -9.41 -18.74 11.29
CA GLY A 177 -8.50 -19.74 11.83
C GLY A 177 -7.04 -19.29 11.90
N GLY A 178 -6.77 -17.99 11.74
CA GLY A 178 -5.44 -17.39 11.90
C GLY A 178 -5.09 -17.11 13.37
N ASP A 179 -3.83 -16.81 13.61
CA ASP A 179 -3.33 -16.40 14.93
C ASP A 179 -3.39 -14.88 15.09
N GLY A 180 -4.35 -14.38 15.87
CA GLY A 180 -4.55 -12.95 16.15
C GLY A 180 -3.36 -12.29 16.86
N SER A 181 -2.45 -13.07 17.47
CA SER A 181 -1.27 -12.53 18.12
C SER A 181 -0.27 -11.86 17.17
N TYR A 182 -0.35 -12.16 15.86
CA TYR A 182 0.42 -11.46 14.82
C TYR A 182 -0.10 -10.04 14.55
N ILE A 183 -1.37 -9.80 14.87
CA ILE A 183 -1.95 -8.44 14.78
C ILE A 183 -1.56 -7.61 16.00
N ASP A 184 -1.40 -8.23 17.17
CA ASP A 184 -0.91 -7.55 18.37
C ASP A 184 0.58 -7.20 18.27
N ASP A 185 1.38 -8.03 17.58
CA ASP A 185 2.82 -7.85 17.40
C ASP A 185 3.26 -8.28 16.00
N VAL A 186 3.43 -7.31 15.14
CA VAL A 186 3.85 -7.52 13.74
C VAL A 186 5.28 -8.06 13.60
N ASN A 187 6.11 -7.99 14.66
CA ASN A 187 7.46 -8.55 14.64
C ASN A 187 7.46 -10.07 14.62
N LYS A 188 6.34 -10.71 14.90
CA LYS A 188 6.16 -12.16 14.73
C LYS A 188 6.18 -12.60 13.28
N PHE A 189 5.89 -11.69 12.33
CA PHE A 189 6.04 -11.99 10.91
C PHE A 189 7.51 -12.21 10.58
N ARG A 190 7.83 -13.41 10.10
CA ARG A 190 9.16 -13.72 9.62
C ARG A 190 9.34 -13.15 8.22
N LEU A 191 10.06 -12.06 8.10
CA LEU A 191 10.47 -11.51 6.82
C LEU A 191 11.72 -12.22 6.28
N ALA A 192 12.01 -12.03 4.99
CA ALA A 192 13.20 -12.57 4.33
C ALA A 192 14.50 -12.16 5.05
N ALA A 193 15.52 -13.00 4.93
CA ALA A 193 16.79 -12.83 5.64
C ALA A 193 17.55 -11.58 5.16
N ASN A 194 17.42 -11.23 3.88
CA ASN A 194 18.11 -10.07 3.30
C ASN A 194 17.09 -8.95 3.01
N CYS A 195 17.48 -7.72 3.34
CA CYS A 195 16.76 -6.50 3.00
C CYS A 195 17.72 -5.59 2.25
N VAL A 196 17.56 -5.50 0.92
CA VAL A 196 18.52 -4.83 0.03
C VAL A 196 17.93 -3.56 -0.53
N PRO A 197 18.59 -2.38 -0.38
CA PRO A 197 18.13 -1.15 -0.98
C PRO A 197 18.32 -1.19 -2.50
N ILE A 198 17.27 -0.83 -3.24
CA ILE A 198 17.30 -0.59 -4.67
C ILE A 198 17.28 0.92 -4.87
N VAL A 199 18.33 1.44 -5.50
CA VAL A 199 18.52 2.88 -5.63
C VAL A 199 18.21 3.37 -7.03
N CYS A 200 17.74 4.62 -7.13
CA CYS A 200 17.53 5.31 -8.40
C CYS A 200 18.87 5.51 -9.13
N GLU A 201 18.87 5.32 -10.44
CA GLU A 201 20.08 5.46 -11.28
C GLU A 201 20.17 6.82 -11.96
N GLU A 202 19.08 7.61 -11.96
CA GLU A 202 18.94 8.88 -12.65
C GLU A 202 18.31 9.94 -11.75
N ASP A 203 18.58 11.23 -12.09
CA ASP A 203 17.93 12.38 -11.47
C ASP A 203 16.68 12.76 -12.25
N GLY A 204 15.60 13.15 -11.56
CA GLY A 204 14.35 13.60 -12.21
C GLY A 204 13.14 13.41 -11.31
N TYR A 205 12.02 13.04 -11.94
CA TYR A 205 10.75 12.75 -11.26
C TYR A 205 10.23 11.40 -11.74
N LEU A 206 9.66 10.59 -10.83
CA LEU A 206 8.98 9.36 -11.23
C LEU A 206 7.72 9.69 -12.02
N ALA A 207 7.77 9.43 -13.33
CA ALA A 207 6.70 9.82 -14.26
C ALA A 207 5.71 8.70 -14.56
N ALA A 208 6.15 7.45 -14.54
CA ALA A 208 5.29 6.29 -14.76
C ALA A 208 5.80 5.07 -14.00
N CYS A 209 4.87 4.16 -13.69
CA CYS A 209 5.16 2.86 -13.12
C CYS A 209 4.38 1.77 -13.88
N ASN A 210 5.08 0.72 -14.32
CA ASN A 210 4.46 -0.51 -14.77
C ASN A 210 4.21 -1.41 -13.55
N THR A 211 3.05 -1.24 -12.91
CA THR A 211 2.69 -1.94 -11.69
C THR A 211 2.59 -3.46 -11.89
N SER A 212 2.28 -3.92 -13.11
CA SER A 212 2.30 -5.35 -13.42
C SER A 212 3.71 -5.94 -13.32
N GLU A 213 4.76 -5.18 -13.71
CA GLU A 213 6.15 -5.60 -13.53
C GLU A 213 6.56 -5.62 -12.04
N VAL A 214 6.08 -4.66 -11.24
CA VAL A 214 6.29 -4.68 -9.77
C VAL A 214 5.70 -5.96 -9.16
N GLY A 215 4.49 -6.36 -9.58
CA GLY A 215 3.88 -7.64 -9.19
C GLY A 215 4.69 -8.85 -9.67
N MET A 216 5.27 -8.78 -10.89
CA MET A 216 6.14 -9.83 -11.41
C MET A 216 7.44 -9.96 -10.61
N VAL A 217 8.01 -8.84 -10.14
CA VAL A 217 9.17 -8.87 -9.22
C VAL A 217 8.83 -9.66 -7.97
N ASN A 218 7.68 -9.39 -7.32
CA ASN A 218 7.26 -10.15 -6.13
C ASN A 218 7.10 -11.66 -6.44
N LEU A 219 6.61 -12.02 -7.64
CA LEU A 219 6.51 -13.41 -8.08
C LEU A 219 7.90 -14.07 -8.20
N ILE A 220 8.88 -13.38 -8.79
CA ILE A 220 10.27 -13.84 -8.96
C ILE A 220 10.94 -14.05 -7.59
N LEU A 221 10.68 -13.16 -6.62
CA LEU A 221 11.16 -13.30 -5.25
C LEU A 221 10.56 -14.53 -4.53
N GLY A 222 9.52 -15.15 -5.09
CA GLY A 222 8.81 -16.28 -4.49
C GLY A 222 7.56 -15.88 -3.69
N GLY A 223 7.15 -14.61 -3.73
CA GLY A 223 5.95 -14.10 -3.02
C GLY A 223 4.63 -14.50 -3.66
N GLY A 224 4.66 -15.15 -4.82
CA GLY A 224 3.49 -15.64 -5.54
C GLY A 224 3.69 -17.05 -6.12
N ARG A 225 2.64 -17.60 -6.73
CA ARG A 225 2.68 -18.93 -7.35
C ARG A 225 3.02 -18.82 -8.84
N ALA A 226 4.23 -19.23 -9.24
CA ALA A 226 4.58 -19.37 -10.64
C ALA A 226 3.89 -20.60 -11.27
N THR A 227 3.64 -21.66 -10.47
CA THR A 227 2.94 -22.87 -10.89
C THR A 227 1.96 -23.30 -9.79
N LYS A 228 1.03 -24.22 -10.11
CA LYS A 228 0.06 -24.75 -9.13
C LYS A 228 0.72 -25.34 -7.87
N ASN A 229 1.93 -25.89 -8.03
CA ASN A 229 2.65 -26.59 -6.95
C ASN A 229 3.73 -25.72 -6.28
N SER A 230 3.85 -24.44 -6.66
CA SER A 230 4.83 -23.55 -6.05
C SER A 230 4.49 -23.28 -4.59
N THR A 231 5.49 -23.36 -3.71
CA THR A 231 5.40 -22.85 -2.33
C THR A 231 5.57 -21.34 -2.34
N ILE A 232 4.69 -20.63 -1.65
CA ILE A 232 4.79 -19.17 -1.51
C ILE A 232 5.68 -18.86 -0.31
N ASN A 233 6.69 -18.00 -0.52
CA ASN A 233 7.45 -17.41 0.57
C ASN A 233 6.73 -16.13 1.03
N LEU A 234 6.11 -16.17 2.20
CA LEU A 234 5.33 -15.05 2.73
C LEU A 234 6.19 -13.88 3.21
N GLY A 235 7.50 -14.10 3.43
CA GLY A 235 8.40 -13.09 3.99
C GLY A 235 9.12 -12.23 2.95
N VAL A 236 9.01 -12.55 1.65
CA VAL A 236 9.62 -11.76 0.58
C VAL A 236 8.70 -10.65 0.09
N GLY A 237 9.27 -9.65 -0.59
CA GLY A 237 8.51 -8.58 -1.20
C GLY A 237 9.29 -7.28 -1.34
N LEU A 238 8.56 -6.17 -1.48
CA LEU A 238 9.12 -4.84 -1.68
C LEU A 238 8.52 -3.86 -0.66
N ASP A 239 9.32 -2.90 -0.25
CA ASP A 239 8.91 -1.71 0.49
C ASP A 239 9.26 -0.49 -0.36
N ILE A 240 8.29 0.02 -1.09
CA ILE A 240 8.42 1.13 -2.03
C ILE A 240 8.56 2.45 -1.25
N ARG A 241 9.54 3.27 -1.64
CA ARG A 241 9.89 4.52 -0.95
C ARG A 241 9.67 5.77 -1.80
N LYS A 242 9.38 5.60 -3.07
CA LYS A 242 9.13 6.69 -4.01
C LYS A 242 7.89 6.40 -4.83
N HIS A 243 7.04 7.40 -4.97
CA HIS A 243 5.76 7.33 -5.67
C HIS A 243 5.76 8.22 -6.91
N LEU A 244 4.77 8.05 -7.78
CA LEU A 244 4.61 8.88 -8.98
C LEU A 244 4.50 10.36 -8.59
N GLY A 245 5.26 11.20 -9.29
CA GLY A 245 5.39 12.63 -9.02
C GLY A 245 6.52 13.01 -8.06
N ASP A 246 7.10 12.05 -7.33
CA ASP A 246 8.23 12.31 -6.43
C ASP A 246 9.49 12.68 -7.19
N ALA A 247 10.22 13.67 -6.66
CA ALA A 247 11.57 13.96 -7.10
C ALA A 247 12.53 12.86 -6.65
N VAL A 248 13.41 12.44 -7.54
CA VAL A 248 14.42 11.42 -7.29
C VAL A 248 15.80 11.93 -7.73
N ARG A 249 16.82 11.52 -6.98
CA ARG A 249 18.23 11.73 -7.34
C ARG A 249 18.90 10.38 -7.48
N LYS A 250 19.92 10.33 -8.30
CA LYS A 250 20.79 9.16 -8.38
C LYS A 250 21.32 8.80 -6.99
N GLY A 251 21.08 7.56 -6.56
CA GLY A 251 21.43 7.07 -5.24
C GLY A 251 20.29 7.13 -4.20
N ASP A 252 19.18 7.84 -4.47
CA ASP A 252 18.00 7.79 -3.60
C ASP A 252 17.43 6.36 -3.57
N VAL A 253 16.99 5.91 -2.41
CA VAL A 253 16.35 4.60 -2.28
C VAL A 253 14.96 4.66 -2.91
N LEU A 254 14.77 3.87 -3.98
CA LEU A 254 13.48 3.66 -4.64
C LEU A 254 12.62 2.67 -3.85
N ALA A 255 13.23 1.57 -3.41
CA ALA A 255 12.57 0.52 -2.63
C ALA A 255 13.57 -0.28 -1.82
N TYR A 256 13.10 -0.95 -0.77
CA TYR A 256 13.81 -2.06 -0.13
C TYR A 256 13.25 -3.39 -0.62
N MET A 257 14.13 -4.28 -1.03
CA MET A 257 13.78 -5.63 -1.53
C MET A 257 14.05 -6.66 -0.43
N TYR A 258 13.02 -7.34 0.04
CA TYR A 258 13.10 -8.46 0.97
C TYR A 258 13.23 -9.75 0.19
N ILE A 259 14.40 -10.41 0.29
CA ILE A 259 14.80 -11.52 -0.56
C ILE A 259 15.56 -12.60 0.24
N ASP A 260 15.21 -13.88 0.01
CA ASP A 260 15.93 -15.02 0.56
C ASP A 260 16.89 -15.65 -0.45
N ASP A 261 16.48 -15.80 -1.70
CA ASP A 261 17.30 -16.35 -2.79
C ASP A 261 18.02 -15.25 -3.57
N MET A 262 19.28 -15.01 -3.20
CA MET A 262 20.11 -14.01 -3.89
C MET A 262 20.42 -14.38 -5.37
N GLY A 263 20.15 -15.62 -5.79
CA GLY A 263 20.35 -16.03 -7.19
C GLY A 263 19.42 -15.32 -8.17
N VAL A 264 18.25 -14.82 -7.70
CA VAL A 264 17.29 -14.08 -8.53
C VAL A 264 17.42 -12.55 -8.37
N PHE A 265 18.34 -12.07 -7.52
CA PHE A 265 18.45 -10.64 -7.15
C PHE A 265 18.64 -9.72 -8.36
N GLU A 266 19.60 -10.02 -9.23
CA GLU A 266 19.93 -9.15 -10.36
C GLU A 266 18.76 -9.06 -11.38
N GLU A 267 18.03 -10.16 -11.59
CA GLU A 267 16.83 -10.14 -12.43
C GLU A 267 15.72 -9.30 -11.79
N ALA A 268 15.44 -9.53 -10.52
CA ALA A 268 14.44 -8.79 -9.77
C ALA A 268 14.74 -7.29 -9.71
N LYS A 269 15.99 -6.91 -9.43
CA LYS A 269 16.47 -5.52 -9.44
C LYS A 269 16.28 -4.86 -10.81
N LYS A 270 16.76 -5.52 -11.87
CA LYS A 270 16.64 -4.98 -13.24
C LYS A 270 15.19 -4.75 -13.64
N ARG A 271 14.30 -5.68 -13.31
CA ARG A 271 12.86 -5.55 -13.59
C ARG A 271 12.24 -4.41 -12.77
N LEU A 272 12.58 -4.31 -11.49
CA LEU A 272 12.04 -3.24 -10.64
C LEU A 272 12.44 -1.86 -11.14
N LEU A 273 13.73 -1.65 -11.45
CA LEU A 273 14.21 -0.39 -12.03
C LEU A 273 13.56 -0.11 -13.39
N GLY A 274 13.42 -1.12 -14.26
CA GLY A 274 12.75 -1.00 -15.55
C GLY A 274 11.23 -0.81 -15.47
N ALA A 275 10.61 -1.04 -14.32
CA ALA A 275 9.19 -0.77 -14.11
C ALA A 275 8.89 0.72 -13.96
N TYR A 276 9.88 1.54 -13.60
CA TYR A 276 9.72 2.97 -13.41
C TYR A 276 10.32 3.77 -14.57
N THR A 277 9.66 4.87 -14.91
CA THR A 277 10.16 5.87 -15.87
C THR A 277 10.48 7.14 -15.11
N VAL A 278 11.70 7.66 -15.30
CA VAL A 278 12.15 8.94 -14.76
C VAL A 278 12.11 9.99 -15.86
N GLU A 279 11.53 11.16 -15.59
CA GLU A 279 11.49 12.30 -16.51
C GLU A 279 12.04 13.55 -15.83
N GLN A 280 12.53 14.51 -16.65
CA GLN A 280 13.04 15.79 -16.13
C GLN A 280 11.92 16.74 -15.70
N ARG A 281 10.70 16.51 -16.15
CA ARG A 281 9.53 17.31 -15.82
C ARG A 281 8.71 16.59 -14.74
N GLN A 282 8.37 17.31 -13.68
CA GLN A 282 7.43 16.82 -12.68
C GLN A 282 6.05 16.57 -13.29
N ILE A 283 5.50 15.42 -13.01
CA ILE A 283 4.10 15.08 -13.34
C ILE A 283 3.23 15.32 -12.13
N LYS A 284 1.95 15.58 -12.37
CA LYS A 284 0.93 15.54 -11.33
C LYS A 284 0.33 14.14 -11.33
N PRO A 285 0.37 13.40 -10.19
CA PRO A 285 -0.28 12.11 -10.08
C PRO A 285 -1.77 12.17 -10.41
N GLU A 286 -2.31 11.10 -10.97
CA GLU A 286 -3.73 10.98 -11.23
C GLU A 286 -4.54 10.84 -9.93
N LYS A 287 -5.86 11.09 -10.03
CA LYS A 287 -6.76 10.91 -8.88
C LYS A 287 -6.83 9.44 -8.49
N LEU A 288 -6.71 9.16 -7.20
CA LEU A 288 -6.81 7.80 -6.64
C LEU A 288 -8.20 7.19 -6.84
N VAL A 289 -9.24 7.98 -6.64
CA VAL A 289 -10.62 7.61 -6.95
C VAL A 289 -11.01 8.36 -8.22
N LYS A 290 -11.15 7.62 -9.31
CA LYS A 290 -11.37 8.17 -10.65
C LYS A 290 -12.84 8.48 -10.91
N ASP A 291 -13.73 7.55 -10.55
CA ASP A 291 -15.18 7.71 -10.74
C ASP A 291 -15.97 6.77 -9.81
N ILE A 292 -17.26 7.04 -9.68
CA ILE A 292 -18.19 6.26 -8.86
C ILE A 292 -19.45 5.98 -9.70
N VAL A 293 -19.83 4.72 -9.74
CA VAL A 293 -21.03 4.23 -10.41
C VAL A 293 -22.06 3.79 -9.36
N VAL A 294 -23.27 4.34 -9.47
CA VAL A 294 -24.37 4.12 -8.51
C VAL A 294 -25.53 3.43 -9.17
#